data_e25d372692201ac27b286ee5909395fe
#
_entry.id   e25d372692201ac27b286ee5909395fe
#
_cell.length_a   1.000
_cell.length_b   1.000
_cell.length_c   1.000
_cell.angle_alpha   90.00
_cell.angle_beta   90.00
_cell.angle_gamma   90.00
#
_symmetry.space_group_name_H-M   'P 1'
#
loop_
_entity.id
_entity.type
_entity.pdbx_description
1 polymer ?
#
loop_
_entity_poly.entity_id
_entity_poly.type
_entity_poly.pdbx_seq_one_letter_code
_entity_poly.pdbx_strand_id
1 'polypeptide(L)'
;PAYRLLPVEADFAAATRERLQQVGGVVADVATDLLEEAQRVGVQVTDLARLPEDFSERLPPGRLAHNRGDRITGDTATTVTHLATEFLNLAAESDLLRVSARVPPEEYAACFPDPVSEERLRQLTFRFHNLQSLYDTHVAGTSIETSDTNLPILRGHASVIYHLLEIATDLAHYYERHVSPRTGDAALRERPVVDTEATMATLFAYSMAFSSAHLTGGQRLCQGILRRYAESGRLEVPVPSYRGFHVRPSNLVARIVTHYGSAVQMDLDGKLFDAGSPLDLFRANETINARKRRWLAAEIARVLADRTGALEPEAVAAAVLTIVHRLAGEGKIVLYHQPLQLSEEIGRRQGSVLENSVAEIAQLQATGQLDIRTDLTVTFIGDKRVLADVDALARQGYGEDAFGNNVELPKALSYLRR
;
A
#
# COMPACT_ATOMS: atom_id res chain seq x y z
N PRO A 1 28.58 -14.12 -3.64
CA PRO A 1 27.56 -15.04 -4.13
C PRO A 1 26.66 -14.32 -5.09
N ALA A 2 26.45 -14.87 -6.30
CA ALA A 2 25.45 -14.34 -7.21
C ALA A 2 24.09 -14.60 -6.59
N TYR A 3 23.34 -13.54 -6.26
CA TYR A 3 21.97 -13.64 -5.81
C TYR A 3 21.12 -14.22 -6.95
N ARG A 4 20.34 -15.25 -6.66
CA ARG A 4 19.44 -15.83 -7.63
C ARG A 4 18.22 -14.93 -7.77
N LEU A 5 18.00 -14.47 -8.97
CA LEU A 5 16.78 -13.77 -9.34
C LEU A 5 15.73 -14.79 -9.82
N LEU A 6 14.45 -14.44 -9.83
CA LEU A 6 13.39 -15.32 -10.33
C LEU A 6 13.34 -15.32 -11.89
N PRO A 7 12.79 -16.35 -12.54
CA PRO A 7 12.92 -16.56 -14.01
C PRO A 7 12.33 -15.46 -14.91
N VAL A 8 11.60 -14.49 -14.38
CA VAL A 8 11.06 -13.32 -15.14
C VAL A 8 12.16 -12.45 -15.79
N GLU A 9 13.41 -12.85 -15.72
CA GLU A 9 14.60 -12.01 -15.93
C GLU A 9 15.43 -12.36 -17.14
N ALA A 10 15.00 -13.30 -17.96
CA ALA A 10 15.65 -13.51 -19.26
C ALA A 10 15.58 -12.22 -20.10
N ASP A 11 14.44 -11.54 -20.06
CA ASP A 11 14.21 -10.27 -20.74
C ASP A 11 15.01 -9.12 -20.10
N PHE A 12 15.14 -9.10 -18.78
CA PHE A 12 15.97 -8.12 -18.07
C PHE A 12 17.44 -8.24 -18.45
N ALA A 13 18.01 -9.44 -18.50
CA ALA A 13 19.40 -9.65 -18.87
C ALA A 13 19.66 -9.28 -20.35
N ALA A 14 18.70 -9.50 -21.24
CA ALA A 14 18.77 -9.11 -22.64
C ALA A 14 18.71 -7.57 -22.77
N ALA A 15 17.73 -6.94 -22.14
CA ALA A 15 17.58 -5.49 -22.13
C ALA A 15 18.80 -4.79 -21.51
N THR A 16 19.37 -5.34 -20.44
CA THR A 16 20.58 -4.79 -19.81
C THR A 16 21.78 -4.83 -20.75
N ARG A 17 21.97 -5.92 -21.48
CA ARG A 17 23.05 -6.02 -22.48
C ARG A 17 22.88 -5.01 -23.61
N GLU A 18 21.67 -4.85 -24.09
CA GLU A 18 21.33 -3.85 -25.11
C GLU A 18 21.66 -2.43 -24.62
N ARG A 19 21.26 -2.08 -23.38
CA ARG A 19 21.57 -0.77 -22.80
C ARG A 19 23.07 -0.56 -22.59
N LEU A 20 23.80 -1.56 -22.17
CA LEU A 20 25.26 -1.48 -22.04
C LEU A 20 25.94 -1.24 -23.40
N GLN A 21 25.47 -1.88 -24.46
CA GLN A 21 25.97 -1.63 -25.81
C GLN A 21 25.66 -0.19 -26.28
N GLN A 22 24.45 0.27 -26.04
CA GLN A 22 24.04 1.63 -26.37
C GLN A 22 24.88 2.68 -25.62
N VAL A 23 25.06 2.51 -24.31
CA VAL A 23 25.90 3.42 -23.49
C VAL A 23 27.36 3.38 -23.97
N GLY A 24 27.90 2.19 -24.28
CA GLY A 24 29.23 2.06 -24.84
C GLY A 24 29.40 2.81 -26.16
N GLY A 25 28.40 2.78 -27.04
CA GLY A 25 28.36 3.56 -28.27
C GLY A 25 28.39 5.08 -27.99
N VAL A 26 27.48 5.55 -27.13
CA VAL A 26 27.41 6.98 -26.75
C VAL A 26 28.74 7.47 -26.16
N VAL A 27 29.37 6.69 -25.28
CA VAL A 27 30.69 7.06 -24.70
C VAL A 27 31.76 7.15 -25.78
N ALA A 28 31.78 6.24 -26.74
CA ALA A 28 32.73 6.27 -27.84
C ALA A 28 32.52 7.48 -28.77
N ASP A 29 31.26 7.80 -29.09
CA ASP A 29 30.92 8.96 -29.94
C ASP A 29 31.30 10.27 -29.24
N VAL A 30 30.94 10.45 -27.95
CA VAL A 30 31.31 11.63 -27.15
C VAL A 30 32.84 11.77 -27.02
N ALA A 31 33.56 10.66 -26.84
CA ALA A 31 35.02 10.68 -26.77
C ALA A 31 35.62 11.16 -28.13
N THR A 32 35.04 10.72 -29.25
CA THR A 32 35.47 11.15 -30.60
C THR A 32 35.21 12.63 -30.78
N ASP A 33 33.99 13.12 -30.47
CA ASP A 33 33.62 14.53 -30.57
C ASP A 33 34.54 15.43 -29.71
N LEU A 34 34.88 14.98 -28.50
CA LEU A 34 35.80 15.70 -27.62
C LEU A 34 37.23 15.78 -28.19
N LEU A 35 37.71 14.71 -28.79
CA LEU A 35 39.02 14.68 -29.45
C LEU A 35 39.07 15.62 -30.65
N GLU A 36 38.03 15.63 -31.49
CA GLU A 36 37.90 16.56 -32.62
C GLU A 36 37.85 18.01 -32.15
N GLU A 37 37.07 18.33 -31.13
CA GLU A 37 36.96 19.66 -30.56
C GLU A 37 38.29 20.12 -29.94
N ALA A 38 38.98 19.26 -29.22
CA ALA A 38 40.31 19.52 -28.68
C ALA A 38 41.30 19.90 -29.79
N GLN A 39 41.31 19.16 -30.88
CA GLN A 39 42.13 19.47 -32.07
C GLN A 39 41.75 20.84 -32.67
N ARG A 40 40.47 21.13 -32.79
CA ARG A 40 39.95 22.40 -33.31
C ARG A 40 40.42 23.63 -32.52
N VAL A 41 40.48 23.50 -31.19
CA VAL A 41 40.96 24.57 -30.29
C VAL A 41 42.45 24.54 -30.03
N GLY A 42 43.19 23.67 -30.73
CA GLY A 42 44.66 23.61 -30.66
C GLY A 42 45.21 22.90 -29.41
N VAL A 43 44.38 22.17 -28.68
CA VAL A 43 44.78 21.32 -27.57
C VAL A 43 45.34 20.02 -28.13
N GLN A 44 46.63 19.78 -27.93
CA GLN A 44 47.19 18.44 -28.22
C GLN A 44 46.83 17.48 -27.09
N VAL A 45 45.93 16.57 -27.39
CA VAL A 45 45.70 15.41 -26.52
C VAL A 45 46.88 14.47 -26.75
N THR A 46 47.88 14.54 -25.89
CA THR A 46 48.95 13.57 -25.85
C THR A 46 48.32 12.20 -25.53
N ASP A 47 48.79 11.17 -26.26
CA ASP A 47 48.36 9.79 -26.11
C ASP A 47 47.98 9.52 -24.64
N LEU A 48 46.69 9.35 -24.39
CA LEU A 48 46.22 8.88 -23.09
C LEU A 48 46.94 7.56 -22.88
N ALA A 49 48.02 7.60 -22.07
CA ALA A 49 48.75 6.41 -21.73
C ALA A 49 47.69 5.36 -21.36
N ARG A 50 47.58 4.32 -22.21
CA ARG A 50 46.71 3.19 -21.92
C ARG A 50 46.98 2.82 -20.50
N LEU A 51 46.00 3.10 -19.61
CA LEU A 51 46.08 2.64 -18.24
C LEU A 51 46.45 1.15 -18.37
N PRO A 52 47.57 0.72 -17.77
CA PRO A 52 48.00 -0.65 -17.94
C PRO A 52 46.81 -1.56 -17.65
N GLU A 53 46.44 -2.41 -18.60
CA GLU A 53 45.33 -3.37 -18.49
C GLU A 53 45.50 -4.33 -17.30
N ASP A 54 46.69 -4.32 -16.71
CA ASP A 54 47.06 -5.08 -15.54
C ASP A 54 46.92 -4.21 -14.26
N PHE A 55 45.69 -3.98 -13.82
CA PHE A 55 45.48 -3.86 -12.40
C PHE A 55 45.70 -5.24 -11.78
N SER A 56 46.90 -5.45 -11.24
CA SER A 56 47.34 -6.74 -10.67
C SER A 56 46.64 -7.05 -9.32
N GLU A 57 45.84 -6.15 -8.80
CA GLU A 57 45.01 -6.42 -7.62
C GLU A 57 43.76 -7.23 -8.04
N ARG A 58 43.96 -8.54 -8.11
CA ARG A 58 42.81 -9.44 -8.10
C ARG A 58 42.22 -9.42 -6.71
N LEU A 59 41.14 -8.65 -6.54
CA LEU A 59 40.30 -8.81 -5.36
C LEU A 59 39.91 -10.28 -5.23
N PRO A 60 40.08 -10.91 -4.05
CA PRO A 60 39.68 -12.29 -3.87
C PRO A 60 38.22 -12.46 -4.27
N PRO A 61 37.88 -13.53 -5.01
CA PRO A 61 36.50 -13.80 -5.39
C PRO A 61 35.67 -13.97 -4.12
N GLY A 62 34.63 -13.17 -3.97
CA GLY A 62 33.71 -13.23 -2.84
C GLY A 62 33.82 -12.04 -1.87
N ARG A 63 33.02 -12.09 -0.83
CA ARG A 63 33.06 -11.09 0.27
C ARG A 63 34.34 -11.27 1.08
N LEU A 64 34.90 -10.17 1.56
CA LEU A 64 35.95 -10.21 2.58
C LEU A 64 35.49 -11.08 3.75
N ALA A 65 36.33 -12.04 4.13
CA ALA A 65 36.07 -12.86 5.31
C ALA A 65 35.94 -11.96 6.54
N HIS A 66 34.81 -12.01 7.19
CA HIS A 66 34.57 -11.30 8.43
C HIS A 66 33.84 -12.23 9.39
N ASN A 67 34.23 -12.17 10.66
CA ASN A 67 33.67 -13.00 11.73
C ASN A 67 32.24 -12.58 12.05
N ARG A 68 31.28 -12.94 11.16
CA ARG A 68 29.86 -12.78 11.43
C ARG A 68 29.23 -14.02 12.07
N GLY A 69 29.93 -15.16 12.08
CA GLY A 69 29.43 -16.41 12.65
C GLY A 69 29.06 -16.37 14.13
N ASP A 70 29.65 -15.44 14.88
CA ASP A 70 29.45 -15.31 16.33
C ASP A 70 28.44 -14.21 16.72
N ARG A 71 27.82 -13.51 15.76
CA ARG A 71 26.75 -12.57 16.10
C ARG A 71 25.54 -13.36 16.57
N ILE A 72 25.19 -13.18 17.84
CA ILE A 72 23.89 -13.59 18.40
C ILE A 72 22.84 -12.88 17.56
N THR A 73 22.32 -13.58 16.58
CA THR A 73 21.18 -13.12 15.80
C THR A 73 19.96 -13.20 16.71
N GLY A 74 19.19 -12.11 16.78
CA GLY A 74 17.85 -12.14 17.35
C GLY A 74 17.03 -13.28 16.75
N ASP A 75 15.83 -13.51 17.26
CA ASP A 75 14.95 -14.54 16.74
C ASP A 75 14.84 -14.47 15.20
N THR A 76 15.15 -15.59 14.54
CA THR A 76 15.15 -15.70 13.07
C THR A 76 13.81 -15.28 12.48
N ALA A 77 12.70 -15.71 13.10
CA ALA A 77 11.37 -15.38 12.62
C ALA A 77 11.12 -13.87 12.67
N THR A 78 11.50 -13.22 13.75
CA THR A 78 11.36 -11.76 13.91
C THR A 78 12.17 -10.99 12.87
N THR A 79 13.44 -11.38 12.64
CA THR A 79 14.30 -10.70 11.64
C THR A 79 13.77 -10.85 10.22
N VAL A 80 13.38 -12.07 9.84
CA VAL A 80 12.85 -12.38 8.50
C VAL A 80 11.51 -11.68 8.26
N THR A 81 10.62 -11.70 9.24
CA THR A 81 9.31 -11.06 9.10
C THR A 81 9.43 -9.54 9.05
N HIS A 82 10.33 -8.95 9.83
CA HIS A 82 10.62 -7.51 9.77
C HIS A 82 11.10 -7.10 8.37
N LEU A 83 12.11 -7.79 7.84
CA LEU A 83 12.67 -7.51 6.51
C LEU A 83 11.62 -7.63 5.40
N ALA A 84 10.82 -8.70 5.42
CA ALA A 84 9.78 -8.91 4.43
C ALA A 84 8.65 -7.87 4.54
N THR A 85 8.28 -7.46 5.76
CA THR A 85 7.27 -6.42 6.00
C THR A 85 7.77 -5.06 5.52
N GLU A 86 9.03 -4.71 5.79
CA GLU A 86 9.64 -3.46 5.29
C GLU A 86 9.64 -3.40 3.75
N PHE A 87 9.96 -4.52 3.08
CA PHE A 87 9.83 -4.57 1.61
C PHE A 87 8.38 -4.34 1.15
N LEU A 88 7.37 -4.95 1.80
CA LEU A 88 5.97 -4.76 1.45
C LEU A 88 5.51 -3.30 1.65
N ASN A 89 5.90 -2.68 2.77
CA ASN A 89 5.60 -1.28 3.05
C ASN A 89 6.21 -0.37 1.98
N LEU A 90 7.49 -0.57 1.67
CA LEU A 90 8.20 0.19 0.64
C LEU A 90 7.57 -0.01 -0.74
N ALA A 91 7.19 -1.24 -1.07
CA ALA A 91 6.51 -1.54 -2.32
C ALA A 91 5.13 -0.89 -2.42
N ALA A 92 4.39 -0.81 -1.32
CA ALA A 92 3.11 -0.09 -1.29
C ALA A 92 3.29 1.41 -1.50
N GLU A 93 4.39 2.01 -1.04
CA GLU A 93 4.68 3.43 -1.19
C GLU A 93 5.38 3.79 -2.53
N SER A 94 5.66 2.79 -3.37
CA SER A 94 6.37 2.95 -4.65
C SER A 94 5.45 2.98 -5.88
N ASP A 95 4.25 3.59 -5.78
CA ASP A 95 3.31 3.69 -6.91
C ASP A 95 3.90 4.43 -8.11
N LEU A 96 4.80 5.39 -7.86
CA LEU A 96 5.52 6.08 -8.91
C LEU A 96 6.09 5.10 -9.95
N LEU A 97 6.70 4.00 -9.51
CA LEU A 97 7.28 2.99 -10.40
C LEU A 97 6.22 2.26 -11.22
N ARG A 98 5.05 1.97 -10.63
CA ARG A 98 3.97 1.26 -11.32
C ARG A 98 3.25 2.13 -12.35
N VAL A 99 3.04 3.39 -12.02
CA VAL A 99 2.40 4.37 -12.92
C VAL A 99 3.35 4.65 -14.07
N SER A 100 4.59 5.01 -13.80
CA SER A 100 5.57 5.40 -14.81
C SER A 100 5.95 4.26 -15.76
N ALA A 101 5.94 3.00 -15.30
CA ALA A 101 6.18 1.84 -16.16
C ALA A 101 5.12 1.62 -17.25
N ARG A 102 4.00 2.33 -17.21
CA ARG A 102 2.88 2.22 -18.17
C ARG A 102 2.71 3.45 -19.06
N VAL A 103 3.54 4.46 -18.88
CA VAL A 103 3.48 5.70 -19.66
C VAL A 103 3.97 5.40 -21.09
N PRO A 104 3.23 5.82 -22.12
CA PRO A 104 3.67 5.67 -23.50
C PRO A 104 4.78 6.68 -23.83
N PRO A 105 5.66 6.39 -24.82
CA PRO A 105 6.83 7.24 -25.12
C PRO A 105 6.52 8.70 -25.36
N GLU A 106 5.41 9.00 -26.03
CA GLU A 106 4.95 10.37 -26.33
C GLU A 106 4.61 11.21 -25.10
N GLU A 107 4.35 10.58 -23.96
CA GLU A 107 3.99 11.22 -22.70
C GLU A 107 5.15 11.34 -21.70
N TYR A 108 6.34 10.79 -22.00
CA TYR A 108 7.45 10.78 -21.05
C TYR A 108 7.80 12.19 -20.53
N ALA A 109 7.90 13.16 -21.41
CA ALA A 109 8.24 14.52 -21.04
C ALA A 109 7.17 15.19 -20.15
N ALA A 110 5.90 14.82 -20.33
CA ALA A 110 4.79 15.35 -19.54
C ALA A 110 4.80 14.82 -18.08
N CYS A 111 5.52 13.72 -17.81
CA CYS A 111 5.68 13.19 -16.46
C CYS A 111 6.58 14.06 -15.56
N PHE A 112 7.29 15.04 -16.10
CA PHE A 112 8.17 15.91 -15.33
C PHE A 112 7.54 17.28 -15.04
N PRO A 113 7.69 17.80 -13.81
CA PRO A 113 8.29 17.19 -12.62
C PRO A 113 7.31 16.34 -11.79
N ASP A 114 6.12 16.10 -12.27
CA ASP A 114 5.08 15.32 -11.59
C ASP A 114 4.40 14.37 -12.58
N PRO A 115 4.35 13.05 -12.30
CA PRO A 115 4.73 12.37 -11.06
C PRO A 115 6.22 12.04 -10.90
N VAL A 116 7.07 12.19 -11.95
CA VAL A 116 8.49 11.85 -11.93
C VAL A 116 9.35 13.06 -11.65
N SER A 117 10.25 12.97 -10.67
CA SER A 117 11.30 13.98 -10.45
C SER A 117 12.56 13.32 -9.87
N GLU A 118 13.72 13.98 -10.08
CA GLU A 118 14.98 13.58 -9.46
C GLU A 118 14.83 13.37 -7.96
N GLU A 119 14.18 14.30 -7.26
CA GLU A 119 14.02 14.24 -5.81
C GLU A 119 13.23 13.01 -5.36
N ARG A 120 12.09 12.71 -6.01
CA ARG A 120 11.26 11.54 -5.70
C ARG A 120 11.99 10.23 -5.96
N LEU A 121 12.72 10.14 -7.07
CA LEU A 121 13.53 8.97 -7.40
C LEU A 121 14.66 8.79 -6.39
N ARG A 122 15.35 9.86 -6.00
CA ARG A 122 16.41 9.85 -5.00
C ARG A 122 15.90 9.37 -3.63
N GLN A 123 14.73 9.82 -3.20
CA GLN A 123 14.09 9.36 -1.97
C GLN A 123 13.82 7.85 -2.00
N LEU A 124 13.28 7.32 -3.11
CA LEU A 124 13.07 5.88 -3.28
C LEU A 124 14.40 5.12 -3.29
N THR A 125 15.41 5.63 -3.98
CA THR A 125 16.76 5.05 -4.02
C THR A 125 17.32 4.85 -2.62
N PHE A 126 17.27 5.87 -1.76
CA PHE A 126 17.72 5.78 -0.37
C PHE A 126 16.95 4.73 0.43
N ARG A 127 15.66 4.62 0.21
CA ARG A 127 14.84 3.64 0.96
C ARG A 127 15.18 2.20 0.57
N PHE A 128 15.38 1.91 -0.72
CA PHE A 128 15.85 0.59 -1.16
C PHE A 128 17.28 0.30 -0.73
N HIS A 129 18.15 1.30 -0.71
CA HIS A 129 19.49 1.18 -0.13
C HIS A 129 19.44 0.80 1.36
N ASN A 130 18.58 1.46 2.14
CA ASN A 130 18.40 1.15 3.55
C ASN A 130 17.88 -0.28 3.77
N LEU A 131 16.93 -0.73 2.95
CA LEU A 131 16.43 -2.11 2.99
C LEU A 131 17.54 -3.12 2.68
N GLN A 132 18.37 -2.82 1.67
CA GLN A 132 19.53 -3.62 1.34
C GLN A 132 20.53 -3.68 2.50
N SER A 133 20.81 -2.54 3.13
CA SER A 133 21.71 -2.43 4.28
C SER A 133 21.18 -3.20 5.49
N LEU A 134 19.85 -3.19 5.71
CA LEU A 134 19.18 -3.98 6.75
C LEU A 134 19.45 -5.49 6.54
N TYR A 135 19.26 -5.96 5.30
CA TYR A 135 19.57 -7.35 4.95
C TYR A 135 21.05 -7.67 5.20
N ASP A 136 21.95 -6.84 4.67
CA ASP A 136 23.39 -7.06 4.75
C ASP A 136 23.91 -7.02 6.20
N THR A 137 23.23 -6.29 7.08
CA THR A 137 23.58 -6.19 8.48
C THR A 137 23.09 -7.38 9.31
N HIS A 138 21.85 -7.83 9.07
CA HIS A 138 21.19 -8.79 9.97
C HIS A 138 21.06 -10.20 9.40
N VAL A 139 21.15 -10.39 8.10
CA VAL A 139 20.88 -11.67 7.43
C VAL A 139 22.10 -12.20 6.69
N ALA A 140 22.78 -11.37 5.92
CA ALA A 140 23.84 -11.80 5.04
C ALA A 140 25.00 -12.47 5.78
N GLY A 141 25.35 -13.69 5.36
CA GLY A 141 26.43 -14.49 5.95
C GLY A 141 26.11 -15.10 7.32
N THR A 142 24.84 -15.05 7.75
CA THR A 142 24.37 -15.70 8.98
C THR A 142 23.65 -17.03 8.67
N SER A 143 23.35 -17.81 9.71
CA SER A 143 22.55 -19.03 9.59
C SER A 143 21.12 -18.74 9.09
N ILE A 144 20.62 -17.52 9.29
CA ILE A 144 19.30 -17.08 8.77
C ILE A 144 19.29 -17.12 7.25
N GLU A 145 20.33 -16.61 6.59
CA GLU A 145 20.42 -16.59 5.12
C GLU A 145 20.36 -18.01 4.52
N THR A 146 20.96 -18.98 5.21
CA THR A 146 20.99 -20.37 4.76
C THR A 146 19.71 -21.14 5.10
N SER A 147 18.93 -20.68 6.06
CA SER A 147 17.69 -21.33 6.51
C SER A 147 16.53 -21.15 5.53
N ASP A 148 16.53 -20.08 4.74
CA ASP A 148 15.49 -19.82 3.74
C ASP A 148 16.09 -19.33 2.42
N THR A 149 16.03 -20.19 1.40
CA THR A 149 16.56 -19.92 0.05
C THR A 149 15.92 -18.73 -0.65
N ASN A 150 14.78 -18.22 -0.15
CA ASN A 150 14.13 -17.04 -0.71
C ASN A 150 14.77 -15.73 -0.22
N LEU A 151 15.51 -15.74 0.89
CA LEU A 151 16.14 -14.53 1.41
C LEU A 151 17.21 -13.95 0.47
N PRO A 152 18.13 -14.74 -0.11
CA PRO A 152 19.05 -14.23 -1.14
C PRO A 152 18.34 -13.71 -2.38
N ILE A 153 17.19 -14.29 -2.76
CA ILE A 153 16.38 -13.83 -3.88
C ILE A 153 15.77 -12.46 -3.55
N LEU A 154 15.21 -12.29 -2.35
CA LEU A 154 14.70 -11.00 -1.87
C LEU A 154 15.77 -9.92 -1.89
N ARG A 155 16.99 -10.25 -1.40
CA ARG A 155 18.15 -9.37 -1.48
C ARG A 155 18.47 -8.98 -2.92
N GLY A 156 18.37 -9.91 -3.85
CA GLY A 156 18.56 -9.68 -5.28
C GLY A 156 17.54 -8.67 -5.83
N HIS A 157 16.24 -8.85 -5.53
CA HIS A 157 15.21 -7.89 -5.94
C HIS A 157 15.47 -6.49 -5.39
N ALA A 158 15.77 -6.36 -4.09
CA ALA A 158 16.05 -5.06 -3.48
C ALA A 158 17.28 -4.38 -4.13
N SER A 159 18.35 -5.15 -4.41
CA SER A 159 19.55 -4.64 -5.05
C SER A 159 19.33 -4.16 -6.48
N VAL A 160 18.60 -4.94 -7.27
CA VAL A 160 18.30 -4.56 -8.68
C VAL A 160 17.46 -3.29 -8.71
N ILE A 161 16.41 -3.20 -7.89
CA ILE A 161 15.60 -1.99 -7.81
C ILE A 161 16.47 -0.79 -7.39
N TYR A 162 17.32 -0.94 -6.38
CA TYR A 162 18.22 0.12 -5.93
C TYR A 162 19.08 0.66 -7.08
N HIS A 163 19.80 -0.21 -7.80
CA HIS A 163 20.68 0.23 -8.88
C HIS A 163 19.92 0.77 -10.10
N LEU A 164 18.74 0.25 -10.42
CA LEU A 164 17.90 0.81 -11.47
C LEU A 164 17.37 2.20 -11.10
N LEU A 165 17.08 2.44 -9.83
CA LEU A 165 16.68 3.75 -9.32
C LEU A 165 17.85 4.74 -9.29
N GLU A 166 19.09 4.31 -9.05
CA GLU A 166 20.29 5.16 -9.22
C GLU A 166 20.36 5.65 -10.66
N ILE A 167 20.29 4.74 -11.64
CA ILE A 167 20.28 5.11 -13.06
C ILE A 167 19.12 6.06 -13.38
N ALA A 168 17.91 5.74 -12.91
CA ALA A 168 16.74 6.58 -13.12
C ALA A 168 16.90 8.00 -12.52
N THR A 169 17.52 8.10 -11.35
CA THR A 169 17.80 9.38 -10.68
C THR A 169 18.76 10.23 -11.48
N ASP A 170 19.84 9.64 -12.00
CA ASP A 170 20.83 10.36 -12.81
C ASP A 170 20.26 10.82 -14.15
N LEU A 171 19.45 9.97 -14.80
CA LEU A 171 18.78 10.35 -16.06
C LEU A 171 17.71 11.42 -15.83
N ALA A 172 16.97 11.37 -14.73
CA ALA A 172 16.01 12.40 -14.36
C ALA A 172 16.73 13.73 -14.04
N HIS A 173 17.85 13.67 -13.31
CA HIS A 173 18.70 14.84 -13.06
C HIS A 173 19.15 15.49 -14.37
N TYR A 174 19.71 14.69 -15.30
CA TYR A 174 20.15 15.17 -16.61
C TYR A 174 19.01 15.86 -17.36
N TYR A 175 17.86 15.21 -17.45
CA TYR A 175 16.70 15.79 -18.13
C TYR A 175 16.23 17.09 -17.48
N GLU A 176 15.98 17.10 -16.17
CA GLU A 176 15.45 18.27 -15.45
C GLU A 176 16.40 19.46 -15.48
N ARG A 177 17.70 19.21 -15.33
CA ARG A 177 18.69 20.30 -15.20
C ARG A 177 19.24 20.80 -16.52
N HIS A 178 19.29 19.94 -17.54
CA HIS A 178 20.01 20.30 -18.76
C HIS A 178 19.15 20.30 -20.03
N VAL A 179 18.07 19.53 -20.08
CA VAL A 179 17.28 19.35 -21.31
C VAL A 179 15.88 19.93 -21.23
N SER A 180 15.24 19.89 -20.06
CA SER A 180 13.85 20.33 -19.89
C SER A 180 13.61 21.76 -20.39
N PRO A 181 12.51 22.01 -21.15
CA PRO A 181 12.14 23.34 -21.60
C PRO A 181 11.92 24.36 -20.47
N ARG A 182 11.64 23.87 -19.26
CA ARG A 182 11.32 24.71 -18.09
C ARG A 182 12.57 25.18 -17.32
N THR A 183 13.57 24.31 -17.21
CA THR A 183 14.71 24.51 -16.30
C THR A 183 16.07 24.30 -16.96
N GLY A 184 16.11 23.65 -18.14
CA GLY A 184 17.33 23.27 -18.81
C GLY A 184 18.08 24.45 -19.46
N ASP A 185 19.38 24.25 -19.68
CA ASP A 185 20.24 25.19 -20.41
C ASP A 185 19.82 25.28 -21.89
N ALA A 186 19.65 26.51 -22.41
CA ALA A 186 19.23 26.73 -23.79
C ALA A 186 20.23 26.15 -24.80
N ALA A 187 21.54 26.25 -24.55
CA ALA A 187 22.57 25.77 -25.45
C ALA A 187 22.58 24.22 -25.51
N LEU A 188 22.38 23.53 -24.35
CA LEU A 188 22.29 22.09 -24.30
C LEU A 188 20.97 21.53 -24.87
N ARG A 189 19.89 22.34 -24.84
CA ARG A 189 18.62 21.95 -25.48
C ARG A 189 18.74 21.98 -27.03
N GLU A 190 19.43 22.97 -27.57
CA GLU A 190 19.65 23.08 -29.03
C GLU A 190 20.59 21.97 -29.53
N ARG A 191 21.54 21.56 -28.70
CA ARG A 191 22.53 20.54 -29.05
C ARG A 191 22.81 19.62 -27.87
N PRO A 192 21.89 18.68 -27.55
CA PRO A 192 22.07 17.79 -26.44
C PRO A 192 23.25 16.85 -26.67
N VAL A 193 24.05 16.65 -25.61
CA VAL A 193 25.22 15.75 -25.65
C VAL A 193 24.79 14.28 -25.84
N VAL A 194 23.60 13.95 -25.34
CA VAL A 194 23.01 12.60 -25.45
C VAL A 194 21.61 12.73 -26.04
N ASP A 195 21.24 11.79 -26.89
CA ASP A 195 19.88 11.73 -27.44
C ASP A 195 18.81 11.67 -26.33
N THR A 196 17.96 12.69 -26.34
CA THR A 196 16.91 12.86 -25.32
C THR A 196 15.88 11.75 -25.36
N GLU A 197 15.50 11.27 -26.55
CA GLU A 197 14.51 10.19 -26.70
C GLU A 197 15.07 8.88 -26.14
N ALA A 198 16.32 8.54 -26.47
CA ALA A 198 17.01 7.37 -25.94
C ALA A 198 17.21 7.45 -24.43
N THR A 199 17.49 8.66 -23.89
CA THR A 199 17.60 8.92 -22.45
C THR A 199 16.26 8.64 -21.75
N MET A 200 15.18 9.18 -22.27
CA MET A 200 13.84 9.01 -21.72
C MET A 200 13.37 7.57 -21.84
N ALA A 201 13.64 6.89 -22.95
CA ALA A 201 13.35 5.46 -23.10
C ALA A 201 14.13 4.61 -22.09
N THR A 202 15.39 4.97 -21.79
CA THR A 202 16.18 4.26 -20.77
C THR A 202 15.63 4.51 -19.36
N LEU A 203 15.17 5.73 -19.07
CA LEU A 203 14.53 6.05 -17.79
C LEU A 203 13.23 5.25 -17.61
N PHE A 204 12.29 5.34 -18.55
CA PHE A 204 10.94 4.78 -18.38
C PHE A 204 10.86 3.30 -18.77
N ALA A 205 11.23 2.96 -20.01
CA ALA A 205 11.05 1.62 -20.56
C ALA A 205 12.07 0.59 -20.02
N TYR A 206 13.20 1.06 -19.48
CA TYR A 206 14.17 0.16 -18.85
C TYR A 206 14.18 0.32 -17.33
N SER A 207 14.66 1.46 -16.80
CA SER A 207 14.90 1.58 -15.34
C SER A 207 13.62 1.48 -14.52
N MET A 208 12.57 2.23 -14.86
CA MET A 208 11.32 2.21 -14.10
C MET A 208 10.48 0.97 -14.37
N ALA A 209 10.43 0.49 -15.62
CA ALA A 209 9.67 -0.72 -15.96
C ALA A 209 10.23 -1.96 -15.26
N PHE A 210 11.55 -2.18 -15.30
CA PHE A 210 12.16 -3.31 -14.60
C PHE A 210 12.15 -3.14 -13.08
N SER A 211 12.29 -1.92 -12.54
CA SER A 211 12.06 -1.66 -11.11
C SER A 211 10.65 -2.08 -10.68
N SER A 212 9.63 -1.74 -11.46
CA SER A 212 8.24 -2.15 -11.22
C SER A 212 8.06 -3.67 -11.28
N ALA A 213 8.69 -4.35 -12.23
CA ALA A 213 8.65 -5.80 -12.36
C ALA A 213 9.30 -6.50 -11.16
N HIS A 214 10.51 -6.07 -10.77
CA HIS A 214 11.21 -6.58 -9.58
C HIS A 214 10.47 -6.27 -8.28
N LEU A 215 9.83 -5.12 -8.18
CA LEU A 215 8.97 -4.74 -7.06
C LEU A 215 7.81 -5.73 -6.91
N THR A 216 7.12 -6.04 -8.00
CA THR A 216 6.00 -6.98 -8.02
C THR A 216 6.46 -8.41 -7.69
N GLY A 217 7.58 -8.86 -8.23
CA GLY A 217 8.19 -10.15 -7.91
C GLY A 217 8.57 -10.26 -6.43
N GLY A 218 9.24 -9.24 -5.92
CA GLY A 218 9.64 -9.14 -4.52
C GLY A 218 8.45 -9.12 -3.56
N GLN A 219 7.35 -8.43 -3.89
CA GLN A 219 6.12 -8.47 -3.09
C GLN A 219 5.55 -9.88 -2.95
N ARG A 220 5.41 -10.61 -4.06
CA ARG A 220 4.92 -12.00 -4.03
C ARG A 220 5.83 -12.90 -3.22
N LEU A 221 7.14 -12.70 -3.33
CA LEU A 221 8.14 -13.42 -2.57
C LEU A 221 8.00 -13.14 -1.06
N CYS A 222 7.89 -11.87 -0.67
CA CYS A 222 7.71 -11.46 0.73
C CYS A 222 6.42 -12.02 1.32
N GLN A 223 5.30 -11.98 0.60
CA GLN A 223 4.05 -12.59 1.04
C GLN A 223 4.20 -14.11 1.24
N GLY A 224 4.94 -14.79 0.36
CA GLY A 224 5.27 -16.20 0.53
C GLY A 224 6.15 -16.48 1.75
N ILE A 225 7.15 -15.63 2.02
CA ILE A 225 7.99 -15.69 3.22
C ILE A 225 7.10 -15.47 4.46
N LEU A 226 6.33 -14.40 4.51
CA LEU A 226 5.50 -14.05 5.67
C LEU A 226 4.49 -15.14 6.04
N ARG A 227 3.90 -15.83 5.04
CA ARG A 227 3.00 -16.96 5.31
C ARG A 227 3.68 -18.13 6.03
N ARG A 228 4.97 -18.39 5.77
CA ARG A 228 5.72 -19.46 6.45
C ARG A 228 6.04 -19.14 7.91
N TYR A 229 6.18 -17.84 8.23
CA TYR A 229 6.49 -17.35 9.57
C TYR A 229 5.25 -16.78 10.27
N ALA A 230 4.04 -17.04 9.74
CA ALA A 230 2.80 -16.55 10.32
C ALA A 230 2.50 -17.23 11.65
N GLU A 231 2.32 -16.44 12.69
CA GLU A 231 1.76 -16.90 13.95
C GLU A 231 0.27 -16.61 13.98
N SER A 232 -0.54 -17.64 14.20
CA SER A 232 -1.98 -17.47 14.33
C SER A 232 -2.36 -16.88 15.67
N GLY A 233 -3.33 -15.97 15.67
CA GLY A 233 -3.87 -15.30 16.84
C GLY A 233 -5.37 -15.03 16.72
N ARG A 234 -5.92 -14.43 17.77
CA ARG A 234 -7.30 -13.94 17.83
C ARG A 234 -7.29 -12.50 18.36
N LEU A 235 -8.15 -11.67 17.79
CA LEU A 235 -8.31 -10.28 18.18
C LEU A 235 -9.79 -9.96 18.22
N GLU A 236 -10.29 -9.56 19.38
CA GLU A 236 -11.64 -9.04 19.54
C GLU A 236 -11.62 -7.53 19.49
N VAL A 237 -12.43 -6.93 18.62
CA VAL A 237 -12.53 -5.48 18.42
C VAL A 237 -13.99 -5.05 18.29
N PRO A 238 -14.30 -3.80 18.64
CA PRO A 238 -15.64 -3.24 18.44
C PRO A 238 -15.97 -3.15 16.94
N VAL A 239 -17.23 -3.31 16.61
CA VAL A 239 -17.76 -2.99 15.29
C VAL A 239 -17.59 -1.48 15.03
N PRO A 240 -17.26 -1.05 13.78
CA PRO A 240 -17.16 0.38 13.46
C PRO A 240 -18.42 1.14 13.89
N SER A 241 -18.23 2.27 14.58
CA SER A 241 -19.34 3.04 15.20
C SER A 241 -20.24 3.70 14.17
N TYR A 242 -19.67 4.14 13.02
CA TYR A 242 -20.43 4.70 11.92
C TYR A 242 -20.80 3.60 10.93
N ARG A 243 -22.09 3.23 10.87
CA ARG A 243 -22.69 2.30 9.88
C ARG A 243 -22.04 0.91 9.79
N GLY A 244 -21.24 0.51 10.78
CA GLY A 244 -20.57 -0.80 10.81
C GLY A 244 -19.55 -0.98 9.69
N PHE A 245 -19.37 -2.23 9.23
CA PHE A 245 -18.46 -2.57 8.12
C PHE A 245 -19.04 -2.17 6.75
N HIS A 246 -19.28 -0.86 6.56
CA HIS A 246 -19.63 -0.30 5.26
C HIS A 246 -18.38 -0.16 4.36
N VAL A 247 -18.47 0.57 3.23
CA VAL A 247 -17.43 0.59 2.18
C VAL A 247 -16.02 0.86 2.71
N ARG A 248 -15.84 1.91 3.53
CA ARG A 248 -14.49 2.31 3.97
C ARG A 248 -13.87 1.34 4.96
N PRO A 249 -14.48 1.00 6.12
CA PRO A 249 -13.92 0.02 7.04
C PRO A 249 -13.61 -1.31 6.37
N SER A 250 -14.53 -1.82 5.52
CA SER A 250 -14.35 -3.08 4.82
C SER A 250 -13.16 -3.05 3.86
N ASN A 251 -13.01 -1.98 3.09
CA ASN A 251 -11.88 -1.84 2.18
C ASN A 251 -10.55 -1.70 2.93
N LEU A 252 -10.51 -0.94 4.04
CA LEU A 252 -9.29 -0.78 4.82
C LEU A 252 -8.85 -2.10 5.45
N VAL A 253 -9.77 -2.86 6.05
CA VAL A 253 -9.47 -4.20 6.60
C VAL A 253 -9.00 -5.14 5.50
N ALA A 254 -9.70 -5.23 4.38
CA ALA A 254 -9.33 -6.10 3.27
C ALA A 254 -7.97 -5.71 2.67
N ARG A 255 -7.64 -4.43 2.62
CA ARG A 255 -6.31 -3.95 2.17
C ARG A 255 -5.20 -4.36 3.12
N ILE A 256 -5.41 -4.33 4.44
CA ILE A 256 -4.44 -4.87 5.41
C ILE A 256 -4.19 -6.35 5.12
N VAL A 257 -5.25 -7.15 5.03
CA VAL A 257 -5.13 -8.60 4.76
C VAL A 257 -4.40 -8.87 3.44
N THR A 258 -4.76 -8.14 2.39
CA THR A 258 -4.14 -8.27 1.06
C THR A 258 -2.67 -7.84 1.06
N HIS A 259 -2.32 -6.81 1.83
CA HIS A 259 -0.95 -6.33 1.95
C HIS A 259 0.00 -7.43 2.43
N TYR A 260 -0.37 -8.13 3.49
CA TYR A 260 0.42 -9.24 4.02
C TYR A 260 0.28 -10.54 3.20
N GLY A 261 -0.79 -10.68 2.42
CA GLY A 261 -1.11 -11.91 1.69
C GLY A 261 -1.40 -13.11 2.59
N SER A 262 -1.79 -12.86 3.84
CA SER A 262 -2.13 -13.88 4.84
C SER A 262 -3.64 -14.03 4.94
N ALA A 263 -4.13 -15.26 5.14
CA ALA A 263 -5.55 -15.50 5.34
C ALA A 263 -5.97 -15.06 6.75
N VAL A 264 -7.01 -14.22 6.82
CA VAL A 264 -7.64 -13.77 8.07
C VAL A 264 -9.14 -13.89 7.94
N GLN A 265 -9.79 -14.43 8.95
CA GLN A 265 -11.23 -14.57 9.01
C GLN A 265 -11.80 -13.67 10.10
N MET A 266 -12.98 -13.11 9.86
CA MET A 266 -13.78 -12.43 10.87
C MET A 266 -14.87 -13.37 11.35
N ASP A 267 -14.89 -13.67 12.62
CA ASP A 267 -15.92 -14.46 13.30
C ASP A 267 -16.98 -13.52 13.90
N LEU A 268 -18.20 -13.75 13.50
CA LEU A 268 -19.38 -13.12 14.10
C LEU A 268 -20.36 -14.22 14.52
N ASP A 269 -20.37 -14.54 15.82
CA ASP A 269 -21.23 -15.60 16.42
C ASP A 269 -21.04 -16.98 15.82
N GLY A 270 -19.81 -17.37 15.54
CA GLY A 270 -19.48 -18.68 14.94
C GLY A 270 -19.65 -18.72 13.43
N LYS A 271 -20.09 -17.63 12.79
CA LYS A 271 -20.10 -17.51 11.35
C LYS A 271 -18.83 -16.79 10.88
N LEU A 272 -18.07 -17.47 10.02
CA LEU A 272 -16.80 -16.98 9.50
C LEU A 272 -16.99 -16.25 8.17
N PHE A 273 -16.30 -15.11 8.02
CA PHE A 273 -16.26 -14.29 6.84
C PHE A 273 -14.81 -14.03 6.45
N ASP A 274 -14.50 -14.02 5.16
CA ASP A 274 -13.15 -13.69 4.68
C ASP A 274 -12.87 -12.18 4.88
N ALA A 275 -11.93 -11.85 5.77
CA ALA A 275 -11.55 -10.47 6.02
C ALA A 275 -10.77 -9.83 4.87
N GLY A 276 -10.22 -10.63 3.93
CA GLY A 276 -9.60 -10.15 2.69
C GLY A 276 -10.61 -9.76 1.60
N SER A 277 -11.90 -10.07 1.81
CA SER A 277 -12.98 -9.79 0.87
C SER A 277 -13.89 -8.66 1.38
N PRO A 278 -13.88 -7.46 0.78
CA PRO A 278 -14.81 -6.40 1.15
C PRO A 278 -16.28 -6.86 1.07
N LEU A 279 -16.60 -7.71 0.09
CA LEU A 279 -17.95 -8.23 -0.10
C LEU A 279 -18.40 -9.11 1.07
N ASP A 280 -17.51 -9.94 1.61
CA ASP A 280 -17.83 -10.78 2.76
C ASP A 280 -17.99 -9.95 4.04
N LEU A 281 -17.20 -8.88 4.19
CA LEU A 281 -17.38 -7.93 5.28
C LEU A 281 -18.71 -7.16 5.17
N PHE A 282 -19.17 -6.85 3.95
CA PHE A 282 -20.52 -6.29 3.74
C PHE A 282 -21.63 -7.28 4.13
N ARG A 283 -21.47 -8.57 3.81
CA ARG A 283 -22.41 -9.63 4.23
C ARG A 283 -22.43 -9.77 5.76
N ALA A 284 -21.28 -9.65 6.41
CA ALA A 284 -21.20 -9.62 7.86
C ALA A 284 -21.92 -8.39 8.43
N ASN A 285 -21.77 -7.22 7.79
CA ASN A 285 -22.45 -5.99 8.19
C ASN A 285 -23.99 -6.12 8.12
N GLU A 286 -24.54 -6.82 7.13
CA GLU A 286 -25.96 -7.13 7.08
C GLU A 286 -26.41 -8.00 8.28
N THR A 287 -25.58 -8.94 8.71
CA THR A 287 -25.84 -9.74 9.90
C THR A 287 -25.80 -8.87 11.17
N ILE A 288 -24.82 -7.95 11.26
CA ILE A 288 -24.71 -6.96 12.35
C ILE A 288 -25.95 -6.06 12.38
N ASN A 289 -26.36 -5.52 11.24
CA ASN A 289 -27.55 -4.66 11.13
C ASN A 289 -28.84 -5.41 11.53
N ALA A 290 -28.97 -6.68 11.17
CA ALA A 290 -30.10 -7.51 11.60
C ALA A 290 -30.11 -7.70 13.13
N ARG A 291 -28.92 -7.78 13.79
CA ARG A 291 -28.83 -7.83 15.26
C ARG A 291 -29.18 -6.50 15.89
N LYS A 292 -28.65 -5.41 15.34
CA LYS A 292 -28.99 -4.04 15.79
C LYS A 292 -30.51 -3.82 15.74
N ARG A 293 -31.17 -4.23 14.68
CA ARG A 293 -32.64 -4.11 14.54
C ARG A 293 -33.39 -4.97 15.55
N ARG A 294 -32.96 -6.22 15.81
CA ARG A 294 -33.58 -7.08 16.82
C ARG A 294 -33.43 -6.50 18.24
N TRP A 295 -32.26 -6.01 18.57
CA TRP A 295 -32.00 -5.35 19.84
C TRP A 295 -32.87 -4.10 20.00
N LEU A 296 -32.96 -3.29 18.94
CA LEU A 296 -33.80 -2.09 18.92
C LEU A 296 -35.28 -2.42 19.11
N ALA A 297 -35.79 -3.47 18.46
CA ALA A 297 -37.17 -3.90 18.64
C ALA A 297 -37.48 -4.24 20.09
N ALA A 298 -36.57 -4.89 20.83
CA ALA A 298 -36.72 -5.15 22.26
C ALA A 298 -36.72 -3.86 23.09
N GLU A 299 -35.85 -2.87 22.72
CA GLU A 299 -35.81 -1.58 23.40
C GLU A 299 -37.11 -0.77 23.15
N ILE A 300 -37.61 -0.76 21.91
CA ILE A 300 -38.89 -0.09 21.60
C ILE A 300 -40.04 -0.77 22.35
N ALA A 301 -40.09 -2.09 22.40
CA ALA A 301 -41.10 -2.83 23.14
C ALA A 301 -41.08 -2.44 24.65
N ARG A 302 -39.89 -2.25 25.22
CA ARG A 302 -39.76 -1.79 26.62
C ARG A 302 -40.29 -0.35 26.81
N VAL A 303 -40.03 0.54 25.83
CA VAL A 303 -40.54 1.93 25.87
C VAL A 303 -42.06 1.97 25.72
N LEU A 304 -42.63 1.04 24.98
CA LEU A 304 -44.09 0.96 24.71
C LEU A 304 -44.86 0.12 25.72
N ALA A 305 -44.20 -0.62 26.60
CA ALA A 305 -44.86 -1.51 27.58
C ALA A 305 -45.92 -0.78 28.46
N ASP A 306 -45.76 0.53 28.68
CA ASP A 306 -46.66 1.35 29.43
C ASP A 306 -47.82 1.97 28.58
N ARG A 307 -47.88 1.70 27.27
CA ARG A 307 -48.89 2.27 26.36
C ARG A 307 -49.75 1.16 25.76
N THR A 308 -50.98 1.08 26.23
CA THR A 308 -52.01 0.18 25.67
C THR A 308 -53.00 1.01 24.84
N GLY A 309 -53.08 0.78 23.53
CA GLY A 309 -54.10 1.35 22.64
C GLY A 309 -53.66 1.41 21.16
N ALA A 310 -54.59 1.20 20.24
CA ALA A 310 -54.38 1.47 18.83
C ALA A 310 -54.28 2.97 18.60
N LEU A 311 -53.32 3.45 17.82
CA LEU A 311 -53.13 4.87 17.50
C LEU A 311 -53.69 5.13 16.09
N GLU A 312 -54.31 6.31 15.90
CA GLU A 312 -54.64 6.82 14.56
C GLU A 312 -53.38 7.04 13.73
N PRO A 313 -53.49 6.93 12.37
CA PRO A 313 -52.35 7.00 11.46
C PRO A 313 -51.40 8.22 11.68
N GLU A 314 -51.96 9.38 11.93
CA GLU A 314 -51.20 10.61 12.23
C GLU A 314 -50.50 10.56 13.57
N ALA A 315 -51.05 9.85 14.54
CA ALA A 315 -50.45 9.62 15.86
C ALA A 315 -49.27 8.62 15.78
N VAL A 316 -49.21 7.74 14.79
CA VAL A 316 -48.10 6.79 14.61
C VAL A 316 -46.81 7.53 14.27
N ALA A 317 -46.85 8.48 13.34
CA ALA A 317 -45.66 9.26 12.96
C ALA A 317 -45.09 10.07 14.15
N ALA A 318 -45.97 10.72 14.90
CA ALA A 318 -45.58 11.44 16.11
C ALA A 318 -45.01 10.52 17.21
N ALA A 319 -45.59 9.32 17.37
CA ALA A 319 -45.11 8.29 18.29
C ALA A 319 -43.71 7.79 17.89
N VAL A 320 -43.47 7.53 16.60
CA VAL A 320 -42.16 7.09 16.07
C VAL A 320 -41.11 8.17 16.35
N LEU A 321 -41.38 9.45 16.02
CA LEU A 321 -40.47 10.56 16.30
C LEU A 321 -40.14 10.65 17.79
N THR A 322 -41.15 10.53 18.65
CA THR A 322 -40.96 10.56 20.10
C THR A 322 -40.05 9.43 20.59
N ILE A 323 -40.24 8.22 20.06
CA ILE A 323 -39.42 7.05 20.36
C ILE A 323 -37.99 7.28 19.90
N VAL A 324 -37.79 7.74 18.65
CA VAL A 324 -36.45 8.00 18.08
C VAL A 324 -35.70 9.04 18.91
N HIS A 325 -36.38 10.17 19.24
CA HIS A 325 -35.75 11.23 20.06
C HIS A 325 -35.44 10.76 21.48
N ARG A 326 -36.31 9.95 22.10
CA ARG A 326 -36.02 9.32 23.39
C ARG A 326 -34.80 8.44 23.35
N LEU A 327 -34.75 7.50 22.36
CA LEU A 327 -33.61 6.58 22.18
C LEU A 327 -32.32 7.34 21.82
N ALA A 328 -32.41 8.44 21.10
CA ALA A 328 -31.28 9.32 20.85
C ALA A 328 -30.80 10.03 22.11
N GLY A 329 -31.71 10.52 22.93
CA GLY A 329 -31.40 11.10 24.24
C GLY A 329 -30.77 10.11 25.22
N GLU A 330 -31.15 8.82 25.13
CA GLU A 330 -30.55 7.72 25.89
C GLU A 330 -29.21 7.22 25.27
N GLY A 331 -28.76 7.84 24.16
CA GLY A 331 -27.51 7.45 23.47
C GLY A 331 -27.58 6.11 22.72
N LYS A 332 -28.76 5.54 22.53
CA LYS A 332 -28.99 4.24 21.84
C LYS A 332 -29.09 4.36 20.33
N ILE A 333 -29.38 5.58 19.83
CA ILE A 333 -29.44 5.93 18.41
C ILE A 333 -28.59 7.18 18.18
N VAL A 334 -27.89 7.24 17.07
CA VAL A 334 -27.21 8.44 16.58
C VAL A 334 -27.98 8.99 15.39
N LEU A 335 -28.31 10.28 15.44
CA LEU A 335 -28.96 10.97 14.33
C LEU A 335 -27.92 11.70 13.48
N TYR A 336 -27.88 11.39 12.19
CA TYR A 336 -26.95 12.01 11.23
C TYR A 336 -27.60 13.18 10.48
N HIS A 337 -28.93 13.16 10.34
CA HIS A 337 -29.71 14.20 9.65
C HIS A 337 -30.87 14.70 10.54
N GLN A 338 -31.11 15.98 10.45
CA GLN A 338 -32.29 16.63 11.07
C GLN A 338 -32.82 17.73 10.14
N PRO A 339 -34.14 17.85 9.92
CA PRO A 339 -35.21 16.97 10.44
C PRO A 339 -35.17 15.57 9.76
N LEU A 340 -35.66 14.56 10.52
CA LEU A 340 -35.76 13.20 9.98
C LEU A 340 -36.85 13.14 8.91
N GLN A 341 -36.55 12.52 7.79
CA GLN A 341 -37.49 12.30 6.68
C GLN A 341 -38.15 10.93 6.86
N LEU A 342 -39.33 10.92 7.46
CA LEU A 342 -40.14 9.71 7.59
C LEU A 342 -40.67 9.27 6.22
N SER A 343 -40.94 7.97 6.07
CA SER A 343 -41.55 7.45 4.85
C SER A 343 -43.00 7.93 4.69
N GLU A 344 -43.39 8.22 3.46
CA GLU A 344 -44.80 8.60 3.14
C GLU A 344 -45.80 7.48 3.46
N GLU A 345 -45.33 6.26 3.64
CA GLU A 345 -46.13 5.09 3.96
C GLU A 345 -46.41 4.89 5.46
N ILE A 346 -45.77 5.65 6.34
CA ILE A 346 -45.81 5.42 7.80
C ILE A 346 -47.25 5.44 8.35
N GLY A 347 -48.09 6.31 7.81
CA GLY A 347 -49.51 6.41 8.19
C GLY A 347 -50.43 5.39 7.49
N ARG A 348 -49.94 4.66 6.49
CA ARG A 348 -50.71 3.67 5.69
C ARG A 348 -50.36 2.23 6.03
N ARG A 349 -49.29 1.99 6.77
CA ARG A 349 -48.85 0.63 7.16
C ARG A 349 -49.81 0.02 8.15
N GLN A 350 -50.36 -1.17 7.80
CA GLN A 350 -51.10 -1.97 8.79
C GLN A 350 -50.14 -2.61 9.77
N GLY A 351 -50.47 -2.62 11.06
CA GLY A 351 -49.64 -3.22 12.10
C GLY A 351 -49.68 -2.43 13.42
N SER A 352 -49.04 -3.00 14.43
CA SER A 352 -48.91 -2.37 15.74
C SER A 352 -47.95 -1.16 15.69
N VAL A 353 -48.02 -0.28 16.67
CA VAL A 353 -47.06 0.84 16.80
C VAL A 353 -45.61 0.32 16.88
N LEU A 354 -45.39 -0.82 17.53
CA LEU A 354 -44.08 -1.46 17.61
C LEU A 354 -43.58 -1.83 16.21
N GLU A 355 -44.38 -2.55 15.39
CA GLU A 355 -43.98 -2.96 14.05
C GLU A 355 -43.72 -1.76 13.15
N ASN A 356 -44.58 -0.76 13.19
CA ASN A 356 -44.40 0.47 12.42
C ASN A 356 -43.13 1.25 12.86
N SER A 357 -42.87 1.33 14.15
CA SER A 357 -41.67 2.02 14.70
C SER A 357 -40.39 1.25 14.27
N VAL A 358 -40.37 -0.07 14.38
CA VAL A 358 -39.22 -0.88 13.97
C VAL A 358 -38.96 -0.77 12.46
N ALA A 359 -40.03 -0.85 11.66
CA ALA A 359 -39.93 -0.75 10.20
C ALA A 359 -39.41 0.63 9.77
N GLU A 360 -39.93 1.71 10.39
CA GLU A 360 -39.52 3.07 10.04
C GLU A 360 -38.08 3.35 10.46
N ILE A 361 -37.65 2.95 11.67
CA ILE A 361 -36.26 3.09 12.08
C ILE A 361 -35.33 2.28 11.21
N ALA A 362 -35.74 1.08 10.77
CA ALA A 362 -34.97 0.29 9.81
C ALA A 362 -34.84 1.03 8.47
N GLN A 363 -35.86 1.72 8.01
CA GLN A 363 -35.83 2.55 6.80
C GLN A 363 -34.90 3.76 6.96
N LEU A 364 -35.00 4.47 8.09
CA LEU A 364 -34.11 5.59 8.42
C LEU A 364 -32.64 5.16 8.53
N GLN A 365 -32.39 3.95 9.07
CA GLN A 365 -31.04 3.35 9.09
C GLN A 365 -30.57 3.01 7.66
N ALA A 366 -31.40 2.40 6.85
CA ALA A 366 -31.07 2.04 5.47
C ALA A 366 -30.75 3.28 4.61
N THR A 367 -31.50 4.38 4.80
CA THR A 367 -31.25 5.66 4.13
C THR A 367 -30.09 6.46 4.74
N GLY A 368 -29.49 5.98 5.84
CA GLY A 368 -28.36 6.62 6.49
C GLY A 368 -28.67 7.87 7.28
N GLN A 369 -29.95 8.07 7.66
CA GLN A 369 -30.35 9.22 8.49
C GLN A 369 -30.04 9.03 9.97
N LEU A 370 -29.95 7.76 10.41
CA LEU A 370 -29.55 7.38 11.76
C LEU A 370 -28.78 6.06 11.77
N ASP A 371 -28.13 5.74 12.87
CA ASP A 371 -27.66 4.39 13.18
C ASP A 371 -27.97 4.00 14.63
N ILE A 372 -28.00 2.70 14.87
CA ILE A 372 -28.26 2.10 16.18
C ILE A 372 -26.93 1.83 16.85
N ARG A 373 -26.68 2.39 18.02
CA ARG A 373 -25.51 2.12 18.85
C ARG A 373 -25.67 0.79 19.58
N THR A 374 -24.65 -0.04 19.49
CA THR A 374 -24.56 -1.29 20.24
C THR A 374 -23.09 -1.55 20.57
N ASP A 375 -22.83 -2.21 21.70
CA ASP A 375 -21.49 -2.65 22.10
C ASP A 375 -21.14 -4.01 21.44
N LEU A 376 -21.44 -4.14 20.15
CA LEU A 376 -21.13 -5.36 19.41
C LEU A 376 -19.63 -5.41 19.09
N THR A 377 -19.06 -6.60 19.33
CA THR A 377 -17.69 -6.94 18.96
C THR A 377 -17.68 -8.00 17.86
N VAL A 378 -16.57 -8.08 17.16
CA VAL A 378 -16.23 -9.13 16.21
C VAL A 378 -14.85 -9.68 16.54
N THR A 379 -14.60 -10.95 16.23
CA THR A 379 -13.30 -11.56 16.44
C THR A 379 -12.61 -11.82 15.12
N PHE A 380 -11.44 -11.22 14.90
CA PHE A 380 -10.57 -11.57 13.79
C PHE A 380 -9.64 -12.71 14.19
N ILE A 381 -9.45 -13.68 13.29
CA ILE A 381 -8.65 -14.88 13.49
C ILE A 381 -7.68 -15.04 12.32
N GLY A 382 -6.38 -15.08 12.60
CA GLY A 382 -5.35 -15.23 11.57
C GLY A 382 -3.98 -14.76 12.03
N ASP A 383 -3.19 -14.25 11.08
CA ASP A 383 -1.82 -13.79 11.30
C ASP A 383 -1.76 -12.63 12.32
N LYS A 384 -1.00 -12.80 13.39
CA LYS A 384 -0.86 -11.78 14.46
C LYS A 384 -0.43 -10.40 13.96
N ARG A 385 0.37 -10.33 12.89
CA ARG A 385 0.81 -9.05 12.29
C ARG A 385 -0.35 -8.32 11.65
N VAL A 386 -1.17 -9.05 10.89
CA VAL A 386 -2.41 -8.52 10.33
C VAL A 386 -3.36 -8.08 11.42
N LEU A 387 -3.49 -8.90 12.48
CA LEU A 387 -4.32 -8.57 13.63
C LEU A 387 -3.85 -7.32 14.36
N ALA A 388 -2.53 -7.11 14.48
CA ALA A 388 -1.98 -5.90 15.10
C ALA A 388 -2.33 -4.62 14.30
N ASP A 389 -2.29 -4.70 12.96
CA ASP A 389 -2.67 -3.58 12.10
C ASP A 389 -4.20 -3.36 12.10
N VAL A 390 -5.00 -4.44 12.17
CA VAL A 390 -6.46 -4.34 12.34
C VAL A 390 -6.81 -3.71 13.70
N ASP A 391 -6.09 -4.05 14.78
CA ASP A 391 -6.25 -3.42 16.09
C ASP A 391 -5.92 -1.92 16.04
N ALA A 392 -4.79 -1.56 15.42
CA ALA A 392 -4.42 -0.17 15.22
C ALA A 392 -5.47 0.60 14.41
N LEU A 393 -6.04 -0.03 13.38
CA LEU A 393 -7.12 0.55 12.58
C LEU A 393 -8.41 0.71 13.39
N ALA A 394 -8.79 -0.30 14.18
CA ALA A 394 -9.99 -0.28 15.02
C ALA A 394 -9.92 0.81 16.09
N ARG A 395 -8.76 1.01 16.72
CA ARG A 395 -8.52 2.09 17.68
C ARG A 395 -8.67 3.50 17.08
N GLN A 396 -8.51 3.63 15.77
CA GLN A 396 -8.75 4.86 15.01
C GLN A 396 -10.16 4.89 14.36
N GLY A 397 -11.11 4.15 14.92
CA GLY A 397 -12.48 4.09 14.41
C GLY A 397 -12.61 3.56 13.00
N TYR A 398 -11.65 2.75 12.54
CA TYR A 398 -11.53 2.25 11.14
C TYR A 398 -11.38 3.39 10.11
N GLY A 399 -10.68 4.46 10.48
CA GLY A 399 -10.42 5.63 9.66
C GLY A 399 -11.58 6.63 9.58
N GLU A 400 -12.55 6.52 10.50
CA GLU A 400 -13.72 7.40 10.59
C GLU A 400 -14.09 7.68 12.05
N ASP A 401 -14.66 8.86 12.28
CA ASP A 401 -15.30 9.19 13.54
C ASP A 401 -16.76 8.65 13.61
N ALA A 402 -17.44 8.92 14.71
CA ALA A 402 -18.83 8.49 14.91
C ALA A 402 -19.85 9.12 13.93
N PHE A 403 -19.44 10.10 13.14
CA PHE A 403 -20.25 10.79 12.13
C PHE A 403 -19.80 10.50 10.69
N GLY A 404 -18.79 9.65 10.51
CA GLY A 404 -18.28 9.28 9.19
C GLY A 404 -17.25 10.26 8.61
N ASN A 405 -16.74 11.20 9.41
CA ASN A 405 -15.64 12.07 8.98
C ASN A 405 -14.33 11.30 9.00
N ASN A 406 -13.43 11.67 8.07
CA ASN A 406 -12.14 11.04 7.95
C ASN A 406 -11.26 11.28 9.18
N VAL A 407 -10.71 10.21 9.73
CA VAL A 407 -9.69 10.25 10.79
C VAL A 407 -8.34 9.88 10.19
N GLU A 408 -7.30 10.62 10.57
CA GLU A 408 -5.94 10.33 10.10
C GLU A 408 -5.45 8.98 10.64
N LEU A 409 -4.96 8.13 9.72
CA LEU A 409 -4.41 6.85 10.09
C LEU A 409 -2.99 6.99 10.69
N PRO A 410 -2.61 6.15 11.66
CA PRO A 410 -1.28 6.16 12.24
C PRO A 410 -0.20 5.84 11.19
N LYS A 411 1.04 6.27 11.47
CA LYS A 411 2.17 6.06 10.55
C LYS A 411 2.40 4.59 10.19
N ALA A 412 2.14 3.67 11.13
CA ALA A 412 2.25 2.23 10.88
C ALA A 412 1.32 1.76 9.74
N LEU A 413 0.20 2.45 9.52
CA LEU A 413 -0.77 2.16 8.46
C LEU A 413 -0.63 3.11 7.26
N SER A 414 0.54 3.74 7.05
CA SER A 414 0.78 4.67 5.93
C SER A 414 0.52 4.06 4.56
N TYR A 415 0.73 2.75 4.40
CA TYR A 415 0.44 2.00 3.18
C TYR A 415 -1.06 1.93 2.82
N LEU A 416 -1.95 2.34 3.73
CA LEU A 416 -3.40 2.45 3.49
C LEU A 416 -3.84 3.84 3.00
N ARG A 417 -2.98 4.86 3.04
CA ARG A 417 -3.33 6.27 2.77
C ARG A 417 -3.66 6.61 1.31
N ARG A 418 -3.90 5.61 0.47
CA ARG A 418 -4.17 5.78 -0.98
C ARG A 418 -5.58 5.45 -1.36
#